data_7ac7f958521b971ce90b4838d80d3588
#
_entry.id   7ac7f958521b971ce90b4838d80d3588
#
_cell.length_a   1.000
_cell.length_b   1.000
_cell.length_c   1.000
_cell.angle_alpha   90.00
_cell.angle_beta   90.00
_cell.angle_gamma   90.00
#
_symmetry.space_group_name_H-M   'P 1'
#
loop_
_entity.id
_entity.type
_entity.pdbx_description
1 polymer ?
#
loop_
_entity_poly.entity_id
_entity_poly.type
_entity_poly.pdbx_seq_one_letter_code
_entity_poly.pdbx_strand_id
1 'polypeptide(L)'
;MPEEHEQRLITLVRTKEQPWLGAVAGCVAAQDTARLDALTSLANPDYAVLAAGARDDGIEDEFSAFIESPVGRAARGVTALARSVLEPRERAGLLAKALEAFAANCIVSAVPEPGPEVVRDQDRRRPSRAGGVADPLLESLRGSGAPAAGFAELLVRLLAGRFPEPVGSPAQVSVLLRAYNSSTGTGLGALLRLERLRGGPPGLHADPRTMAFIQCDQDFADALKEAWRTSRLAETGACVVWALYDGEETLDRVKGGSLGAALAVGLDDLSPRTRMGRVLRRRTLNPACAVTGSVRGQQILPVQGYEGKLRAAADKHWRVVVPEESREEINEIRFRLSGSPDVVFARTVPQAIRAVRSRANKKLMITVLVIVLVLAGVGGGAAAVNTVRQRQIRAQELRTSAAELATQAHEELDSDPRLAALMALAGYKMDPSMNSVRALREVSEEYPAVVGTVDAHGAQVTRVTNVGDFTISGDAHGTVSLWSRELRLGSLELGGEVRDLTGSLDGTLAVAVVDNEMVFIGVSDEGELTEHRRAPFSGDSPNIAIAPDGSQVRVIGQA
;
A
#
# COMPACT_ATOMS: atom_id res chain seq x y z
N MET A 1 -35.58 -7.08 17.02
CA MET A 1 -34.99 -6.02 17.91
C MET A 1 -33.57 -6.35 18.32
N PRO A 2 -33.19 -7.48 19.02
CA PRO A 2 -31.80 -7.77 19.36
C PRO A 2 -30.89 -7.94 18.14
N GLU A 3 -31.30 -8.68 17.12
CA GLU A 3 -30.56 -8.92 15.89
C GLU A 3 -30.28 -7.64 15.09
N GLU A 4 -31.20 -6.68 15.08
CA GLU A 4 -31.03 -5.41 14.37
C GLU A 4 -29.99 -4.52 15.05
N HIS A 5 -29.92 -4.53 16.38
CA HIS A 5 -28.89 -3.80 17.13
C HIS A 5 -27.51 -4.42 16.97
N GLU A 6 -27.41 -5.75 16.98
CA GLU A 6 -26.15 -6.47 16.74
C GLU A 6 -25.64 -6.20 15.33
N GLN A 7 -26.49 -6.28 14.31
CA GLN A 7 -26.12 -5.98 12.93
C GLN A 7 -25.66 -4.52 12.75
N ARG A 8 -26.29 -3.59 13.46
CA ARG A 8 -25.89 -2.18 13.44
C ARG A 8 -24.55 -1.95 14.11
N LEU A 9 -24.26 -2.66 15.23
CA LEU A 9 -22.95 -2.65 15.87
C LEU A 9 -21.86 -3.15 14.92
N ILE A 10 -22.10 -4.28 14.26
CA ILE A 10 -21.18 -4.84 13.26
C ILE A 10 -20.89 -3.79 12.19
N THR A 11 -21.93 -3.13 11.68
CA THR A 11 -21.78 -2.06 10.69
C THR A 11 -20.93 -0.89 11.20
N LEU A 12 -21.14 -0.48 12.45
CA LEU A 12 -20.41 0.67 13.03
C LEU A 12 -18.93 0.41 13.29
N VAL A 13 -18.54 -0.81 13.65
CA VAL A 13 -17.17 -1.12 14.09
C VAL A 13 -16.38 -1.98 13.11
N ARG A 14 -17.04 -2.74 12.24
CA ARG A 14 -16.39 -3.69 11.33
C ARG A 14 -16.33 -3.23 9.87
N THR A 15 -17.14 -2.28 9.45
CA THR A 15 -17.08 -1.76 8.08
C THR A 15 -15.88 -0.84 7.89
N LYS A 16 -15.37 -0.77 6.66
CA LYS A 16 -14.25 0.11 6.30
C LYS A 16 -14.54 1.59 6.58
N GLU A 17 -15.79 1.99 6.51
CA GLU A 17 -16.20 3.39 6.63
C GLU A 17 -16.36 3.85 8.08
N GLN A 18 -16.61 2.92 9.00
CA GLN A 18 -16.89 3.21 10.42
C GLN A 18 -17.76 4.47 10.60
N PRO A 19 -19.08 4.42 10.29
CA PRO A 19 -19.93 5.61 10.17
C PRO A 19 -19.95 6.49 11.43
N TRP A 20 -19.90 5.88 12.63
CA TRP A 20 -19.85 6.63 13.88
C TRP A 20 -18.57 7.47 13.99
N LEU A 21 -17.40 6.91 13.62
CA LEU A 21 -16.12 7.64 13.60
C LEU A 21 -16.17 8.82 12.61
N GLY A 22 -16.78 8.61 11.44
CA GLY A 22 -17.02 9.66 10.46
C GLY A 22 -17.91 10.79 11.00
N ALA A 23 -18.96 10.46 11.78
CA ALA A 23 -19.81 11.44 12.43
C ALA A 23 -19.05 12.25 13.49
N VAL A 24 -18.20 11.60 14.31
CA VAL A 24 -17.31 12.27 15.28
C VAL A 24 -16.35 13.23 14.57
N ALA A 25 -15.72 12.80 13.47
CA ALA A 25 -14.85 13.66 12.67
C ALA A 25 -15.60 14.87 12.10
N GLY A 26 -16.87 14.70 11.68
CA GLY A 26 -17.73 15.78 11.25
C GLY A 26 -17.99 16.83 12.34
N CYS A 27 -18.20 16.39 13.60
CA CYS A 27 -18.32 17.31 14.75
C CYS A 27 -17.02 18.10 14.98
N VAL A 28 -15.88 17.45 14.89
CA VAL A 28 -14.57 18.12 15.04
C VAL A 28 -14.34 19.14 13.93
N ALA A 29 -14.65 18.79 12.69
CA ALA A 29 -14.51 19.69 11.54
C ALA A 29 -15.44 20.92 11.64
N ALA A 30 -16.66 20.71 12.17
CA ALA A 30 -17.64 21.78 12.39
C ALA A 30 -17.37 22.59 13.68
N GLN A 31 -16.40 22.18 14.51
CA GLN A 31 -16.14 22.74 15.85
C GLN A 31 -17.39 22.74 16.77
N ASP A 32 -18.21 21.71 16.64
CA ASP A 32 -19.53 21.58 17.31
C ASP A 32 -19.43 20.61 18.49
N THR A 33 -19.15 21.16 19.68
CA THR A 33 -19.08 20.39 20.93
C THR A 33 -20.43 19.85 21.36
N ALA A 34 -21.51 20.61 21.16
CA ALA A 34 -22.85 20.20 21.56
C ALA A 34 -23.33 18.99 20.73
N ARG A 35 -23.03 18.99 19.45
CA ARG A 35 -23.32 17.84 18.58
C ARG A 35 -22.45 16.64 18.92
N LEU A 36 -21.17 16.85 19.28
CA LEU A 36 -20.28 15.79 19.74
C LEU A 36 -20.85 15.16 21.03
N ASP A 37 -21.29 15.97 21.99
CA ASP A 37 -21.90 15.48 23.22
C ASP A 37 -23.16 14.67 22.96
N ALA A 38 -24.04 15.16 22.08
CA ALA A 38 -25.22 14.42 21.66
C ALA A 38 -24.88 13.09 20.99
N LEU A 39 -23.86 13.07 20.10
CA LEU A 39 -23.41 11.87 19.39
C LEU A 39 -22.78 10.82 20.32
N THR A 40 -22.09 11.26 21.37
CA THR A 40 -21.41 10.39 22.34
C THR A 40 -22.23 10.14 23.62
N SER A 41 -23.48 10.54 23.60
CA SER A 41 -24.46 10.26 24.67
C SER A 41 -25.14 8.90 24.43
N LEU A 42 -25.42 8.19 25.51
CA LEU A 42 -26.22 6.95 25.44
C LEU A 42 -27.65 7.15 24.92
N ALA A 43 -28.12 8.41 24.90
CA ALA A 43 -29.41 8.75 24.24
C ALA A 43 -29.31 8.70 22.71
N ASN A 44 -28.09 8.74 22.13
CA ASN A 44 -27.89 8.57 20.69
C ASN A 44 -28.03 7.10 20.30
N PRO A 45 -28.86 6.75 19.30
CA PRO A 45 -29.03 5.35 18.88
C PRO A 45 -27.73 4.65 18.48
N ASP A 46 -26.82 5.35 17.81
CA ASP A 46 -25.56 4.76 17.36
C ASP A 46 -24.61 4.48 18.53
N TYR A 47 -24.57 5.37 19.51
CA TYR A 47 -23.76 5.16 20.72
C TYR A 47 -24.40 4.09 21.62
N ALA A 48 -25.72 4.03 21.68
CA ALA A 48 -26.43 2.97 22.37
C ALA A 48 -26.20 1.58 21.74
N VAL A 49 -26.04 1.51 20.42
CA VAL A 49 -25.65 0.25 19.73
C VAL A 49 -24.24 -0.19 20.11
N LEU A 50 -23.28 0.75 20.23
CA LEU A 50 -21.95 0.45 20.76
C LEU A 50 -22.02 -0.08 22.19
N ALA A 51 -22.91 0.47 23.03
CA ALA A 51 -23.16 0.00 24.39
C ALA A 51 -23.82 -1.39 24.41
N ALA A 52 -24.78 -1.66 23.54
CA ALA A 52 -25.47 -2.94 23.46
C ALA A 52 -24.55 -4.10 23.11
N GLY A 53 -23.51 -3.89 22.30
CA GLY A 53 -22.48 -4.88 21.99
C GLY A 53 -21.62 -5.33 23.20
N ALA A 54 -21.74 -4.65 24.33
CA ALA A 54 -21.07 -5.03 25.57
C ALA A 54 -21.83 -6.11 26.36
N ARG A 55 -23.07 -6.43 26.00
CA ARG A 55 -23.93 -7.37 26.75
C ARG A 55 -23.50 -8.83 26.69
N ASP A 56 -22.69 -9.20 25.69
CA ASP A 56 -22.19 -10.58 25.55
C ASP A 56 -21.34 -11.07 26.73
N ASP A 57 -20.90 -10.16 27.61
CA ASP A 57 -20.08 -10.49 28.79
C ASP A 57 -20.92 -10.70 30.07
N GLY A 58 -22.26 -10.68 29.99
CA GLY A 58 -23.17 -11.04 31.10
C GLY A 58 -23.22 -10.02 32.25
N ILE A 59 -22.91 -8.76 31.98
CA ILE A 59 -22.93 -7.67 32.97
C ILE A 59 -24.34 -7.06 33.04
N GLU A 60 -24.93 -6.98 34.26
CA GLU A 60 -26.31 -6.51 34.45
C GLU A 60 -26.52 -5.00 34.24
N ASP A 61 -25.47 -4.18 34.37
CA ASP A 61 -25.52 -2.74 34.17
C ASP A 61 -25.01 -2.37 32.76
N GLU A 62 -25.92 -1.94 31.88
CA GLU A 62 -25.62 -1.61 30.47
C GLU A 62 -24.54 -0.53 30.31
N PHE A 63 -24.51 0.44 31.21
CA PHE A 63 -23.53 1.52 31.15
C PHE A 63 -22.16 1.04 31.62
N SER A 64 -22.10 0.33 32.72
CA SER A 64 -20.86 -0.29 33.23
C SER A 64 -20.31 -1.30 32.23
N ALA A 65 -21.18 -2.13 31.65
CA ALA A 65 -20.84 -3.08 30.61
C ALA A 65 -20.21 -2.41 29.38
N PHE A 66 -20.83 -1.31 28.91
CA PHE A 66 -20.29 -0.56 27.79
C PHE A 66 -18.92 0.06 28.11
N ILE A 67 -18.80 0.71 29.27
CA ILE A 67 -17.54 1.33 29.70
C ILE A 67 -16.39 0.32 29.76
N GLU A 68 -16.63 -0.86 30.28
CA GLU A 68 -15.64 -1.90 30.48
C GLU A 68 -15.36 -2.72 29.21
N SER A 69 -16.28 -2.69 28.23
CA SER A 69 -16.08 -3.41 26.97
C SER A 69 -14.90 -2.83 26.15
N PRO A 70 -14.25 -3.62 25.31
CA PRO A 70 -13.21 -3.13 24.40
C PRO A 70 -13.70 -2.02 23.47
N VAL A 71 -14.93 -2.16 22.96
CA VAL A 71 -15.55 -1.17 22.09
C VAL A 71 -15.86 0.12 22.86
N GLY A 72 -16.38 0.03 24.07
CA GLY A 72 -16.63 1.17 24.94
C GLY A 72 -15.37 1.91 25.34
N ARG A 73 -14.28 1.19 25.66
CA ARG A 73 -12.97 1.81 25.90
C ARG A 73 -12.46 2.55 24.67
N ALA A 74 -12.56 1.94 23.47
CA ALA A 74 -12.16 2.59 22.23
C ALA A 74 -13.00 3.83 21.93
N ALA A 75 -14.33 3.76 22.10
CA ALA A 75 -15.24 4.88 21.91
C ALA A 75 -14.93 6.05 22.87
N ARG A 76 -14.65 5.74 24.14
CA ARG A 76 -14.18 6.77 25.12
C ARG A 76 -12.87 7.41 24.69
N GLY A 77 -11.92 6.61 24.20
CA GLY A 77 -10.63 7.10 23.69
C GLY A 77 -10.82 8.05 22.51
N VAL A 78 -11.63 7.66 21.53
CA VAL A 78 -11.98 8.50 20.36
C VAL A 78 -12.66 9.80 20.80
N THR A 79 -13.66 9.71 21.70
CA THR A 79 -14.39 10.88 22.22
C THR A 79 -13.46 11.83 22.96
N ALA A 80 -12.58 11.29 23.82
CA ALA A 80 -11.61 12.10 24.56
C ALA A 80 -10.62 12.81 23.61
N LEU A 81 -10.15 12.14 22.55
CA LEU A 81 -9.33 12.79 21.53
C LEU A 81 -10.09 13.87 20.76
N ALA A 82 -11.33 13.61 20.33
CA ALA A 82 -12.16 14.60 19.66
C ALA A 82 -12.35 15.86 20.53
N ARG A 83 -12.68 15.68 21.81
CA ARG A 83 -12.79 16.79 22.77
C ARG A 83 -11.47 17.51 22.98
N SER A 84 -10.32 16.79 23.02
CA SER A 84 -9.01 17.43 23.19
C SER A 84 -8.63 18.37 22.03
N VAL A 85 -9.22 18.16 20.84
CA VAL A 85 -9.11 19.09 19.70
C VAL A 85 -9.99 20.31 19.91
N LEU A 86 -11.23 20.14 20.42
CA LEU A 86 -12.22 21.19 20.58
C LEU A 86 -12.04 22.02 21.86
N GLU A 87 -11.52 21.41 22.92
CA GLU A 87 -11.42 21.98 24.27
C GLU A 87 -9.94 22.13 24.72
N PRO A 88 -9.23 23.16 24.27
CA PRO A 88 -7.79 23.31 24.56
C PRO A 88 -7.45 23.40 26.06
N ARG A 89 -8.38 23.85 26.89
CA ARG A 89 -8.15 24.03 28.36
C ARG A 89 -8.08 22.68 29.08
N GLU A 90 -8.80 21.67 28.63
CA GLU A 90 -8.87 20.33 29.24
C GLU A 90 -7.96 19.31 28.55
N ARG A 91 -7.23 19.74 27.52
CA ARG A 91 -6.47 18.88 26.60
C ARG A 91 -5.60 17.83 27.28
N ALA A 92 -4.83 18.21 28.31
CA ALA A 92 -3.91 17.27 28.96
C ALA A 92 -4.63 16.10 29.63
N GLY A 93 -5.73 16.39 30.34
CA GLY A 93 -6.54 15.36 31.00
C GLY A 93 -7.28 14.46 29.99
N LEU A 94 -7.83 15.05 28.93
CA LEU A 94 -8.51 14.31 27.87
C LEU A 94 -7.54 13.41 27.10
N LEU A 95 -6.33 13.92 26.83
CA LEU A 95 -5.29 13.14 26.18
C LEU A 95 -4.85 11.94 27.02
N ALA A 96 -4.65 12.14 28.33
CA ALA A 96 -4.30 11.04 29.25
C ALA A 96 -5.39 9.94 29.24
N LYS A 97 -6.67 10.32 29.35
CA LYS A 97 -7.81 9.40 29.27
C LYS A 97 -7.86 8.63 27.95
N ALA A 98 -7.58 9.31 26.83
CA ALA A 98 -7.56 8.65 25.53
C ALA A 98 -6.44 7.60 25.42
N LEU A 99 -5.23 7.97 25.84
CA LEU A 99 -4.08 7.06 25.79
C LEU A 99 -4.26 5.85 26.72
N GLU A 100 -4.83 6.05 27.92
CA GLU A 100 -5.20 4.98 28.83
C GLU A 100 -6.23 4.03 28.21
N ALA A 101 -7.28 4.55 27.58
CA ALA A 101 -8.31 3.75 26.94
C ALA A 101 -7.75 2.88 25.81
N PHE A 102 -6.86 3.41 24.97
CA PHE A 102 -6.22 2.64 23.91
C PHE A 102 -5.21 1.64 24.44
N ALA A 103 -4.44 1.99 25.48
CA ALA A 103 -3.51 1.08 26.12
C ALA A 103 -4.23 -0.12 26.75
N ALA A 104 -5.42 0.09 27.35
CA ALA A 104 -6.25 -0.98 27.90
C ALA A 104 -6.76 -1.96 26.84
N ASN A 105 -6.87 -1.55 25.59
CA ASN A 105 -7.15 -2.42 24.44
C ASN A 105 -5.88 -3.00 23.80
N CYS A 106 -4.73 -2.84 24.43
CA CYS A 106 -3.41 -3.21 23.90
C CYS A 106 -3.13 -2.65 22.49
N ILE A 107 -3.73 -1.49 22.14
CA ILE A 107 -3.39 -0.78 20.92
C ILE A 107 -2.02 -0.12 21.14
N VAL A 108 -0.99 -0.73 20.56
CA VAL A 108 0.38 -0.24 20.67
C VAL A 108 0.92 0.20 19.32
N SER A 109 1.79 1.20 19.36
CA SER A 109 2.61 1.62 18.23
C SER A 109 3.99 1.00 18.36
N ALA A 110 4.43 0.24 17.37
CA ALA A 110 5.82 -0.17 17.32
C ALA A 110 6.65 1.00 16.75
N VAL A 111 7.38 1.68 17.62
CA VAL A 111 8.17 2.88 17.28
C VAL A 111 9.64 2.48 17.13
N PRO A 112 10.42 3.18 16.28
CA PRO A 112 11.86 3.01 16.26
C PRO A 112 12.46 3.24 17.66
N GLU A 113 13.42 2.41 18.07
CA GLU A 113 14.21 2.74 19.25
C GLU A 113 14.95 4.08 18.99
N PRO A 114 15.00 5.00 19.96
CA PRO A 114 15.65 6.29 19.78
C PRO A 114 17.16 6.10 19.57
N GLY A 115 17.57 5.96 18.31
CA GLY A 115 18.96 5.98 17.92
C GLY A 115 19.47 7.43 17.87
N PRO A 116 20.76 7.68 18.18
CA PRO A 116 21.32 9.04 18.26
C PRO A 116 21.30 9.80 16.92
N GLU A 117 21.11 9.16 15.79
CA GLU A 117 21.08 9.80 14.45
C GLU A 117 19.69 10.14 13.91
N VAL A 118 18.64 9.46 14.35
CA VAL A 118 17.27 9.68 13.85
C VAL A 118 16.70 11.05 14.28
N VAL A 119 17.21 11.63 15.35
CA VAL A 119 16.79 12.95 15.86
C VAL A 119 17.20 14.09 14.93
N ARG A 120 18.29 13.95 14.15
CA ARG A 120 18.83 15.04 13.31
C ARG A 120 18.08 15.31 12.02
N ASP A 121 17.38 14.32 11.47
CA ASP A 121 16.67 14.48 10.19
C ASP A 121 15.20 14.92 10.36
N GLN A 122 14.63 14.72 11.55
CA GLN A 122 13.27 15.20 11.86
C GLN A 122 13.22 16.74 12.02
N ASP A 123 14.29 17.36 12.48
CA ASP A 123 14.38 18.82 12.63
C ASP A 123 14.50 19.58 11.28
N ARG A 124 14.87 18.92 10.21
CA ARG A 124 15.01 19.55 8.89
C ARG A 124 13.73 19.60 8.05
N ARG A 125 12.71 18.81 8.39
CA ARG A 125 11.39 18.93 7.76
C ARG A 125 10.61 20.03 8.46
N ARG A 126 10.77 21.27 7.99
CA ARG A 126 9.98 22.43 8.44
C ARG A 126 8.49 22.04 8.51
N PRO A 127 7.81 22.29 9.63
CA PRO A 127 6.37 22.13 9.70
C PRO A 127 5.74 23.04 8.64
N SER A 128 4.85 22.45 7.83
CA SER A 128 4.00 23.23 6.92
C SER A 128 3.36 24.37 7.73
N ARG A 129 3.51 25.60 7.29
CA ARG A 129 3.10 26.85 7.96
C ARG A 129 1.57 27.05 8.12
N ALA A 130 0.77 26.03 7.94
CA ALA A 130 -0.66 26.06 8.26
C ALA A 130 -0.85 25.65 9.73
N GLY A 131 -0.54 26.55 10.66
CA GLY A 131 -0.80 26.38 12.10
C GLY A 131 -2.28 26.15 12.35
N GLY A 132 -2.67 24.89 12.62
CA GLY A 132 -4.02 24.52 13.02
C GLY A 132 -4.10 24.25 14.52
N VAL A 133 -5.30 24.29 15.07
CA VAL A 133 -5.59 24.00 16.50
C VAL A 133 -5.05 22.63 16.96
N ALA A 134 -4.83 21.69 16.03
CA ALA A 134 -4.32 20.35 16.30
C ALA A 134 -2.79 20.29 16.56
N ASP A 135 -1.99 21.26 16.10
CA ASP A 135 -0.52 21.16 16.13
C ASP A 135 0.06 21.03 17.56
N PRO A 136 -0.39 21.81 18.58
CA PRO A 136 0.07 21.63 19.96
C PRO A 136 -0.33 20.28 20.57
N LEU A 137 -1.45 19.69 20.12
CA LEU A 137 -1.89 18.36 20.54
C LEU A 137 -0.96 17.28 19.99
N LEU A 138 -0.58 17.39 18.72
CA LEU A 138 0.35 16.46 18.08
C LEU A 138 1.74 16.50 18.74
N GLU A 139 2.21 17.67 19.15
CA GLU A 139 3.45 17.82 19.92
C GLU A 139 3.35 17.14 21.29
N SER A 140 2.23 17.33 22.00
CA SER A 140 2.00 16.67 23.30
C SER A 140 1.97 15.15 23.18
N LEU A 141 1.35 14.63 22.11
CA LEU A 141 1.33 13.18 21.81
C LEU A 141 2.73 12.63 21.57
N ARG A 142 3.54 13.30 20.76
CA ARG A 142 4.94 12.90 20.48
C ARG A 142 5.80 12.92 21.73
N GLY A 143 5.60 13.91 22.60
CA GLY A 143 6.33 14.03 23.87
C GLY A 143 5.87 13.06 24.96
N SER A 144 4.70 12.42 24.82
CA SER A 144 4.13 11.58 25.88
C SER A 144 4.88 10.25 26.12
N GLY A 145 5.57 9.72 25.10
CA GLY A 145 6.20 8.41 25.16
C GLY A 145 5.24 7.23 25.36
N ALA A 146 3.92 7.48 25.31
CA ALA A 146 2.92 6.45 25.56
C ALA A 146 2.86 5.40 24.42
N PRO A 147 2.63 4.11 24.74
CA PRO A 147 2.61 3.05 23.73
C PRO A 147 1.60 3.28 22.59
N ALA A 148 0.49 3.95 22.85
CA ALA A 148 -0.56 4.26 21.86
C ALA A 148 -0.39 5.64 21.20
N ALA A 149 0.66 6.40 21.52
CA ALA A 149 0.80 7.81 21.08
C ALA A 149 0.78 7.95 19.54
N GLY A 150 1.46 7.09 18.82
CA GLY A 150 1.48 7.14 17.35
C GLY A 150 0.12 6.83 16.72
N PHE A 151 -0.62 5.87 17.26
CA PHE A 151 -2.01 5.61 16.85
C PHE A 151 -2.90 6.82 17.15
N ALA A 152 -2.80 7.40 18.36
CA ALA A 152 -3.57 8.57 18.76
C ALA A 152 -3.23 9.80 17.88
N GLU A 153 -1.96 9.99 17.49
CA GLU A 153 -1.57 11.04 16.53
C GLU A 153 -2.27 10.87 15.18
N LEU A 154 -2.28 9.65 14.64
CA LEU A 154 -2.97 9.36 13.37
C LEU A 154 -4.49 9.56 13.48
N LEU A 155 -5.08 9.17 14.60
CA LEU A 155 -6.50 9.37 14.85
C LEU A 155 -6.86 10.86 14.97
N VAL A 156 -6.05 11.68 15.67
CA VAL A 156 -6.24 13.15 15.70
C VAL A 156 -6.16 13.74 14.29
N ARG A 157 -5.21 13.28 13.47
CA ARG A 157 -5.10 13.73 12.08
C ARG A 157 -6.33 13.33 11.26
N LEU A 158 -6.86 12.13 11.48
CA LEU A 158 -8.10 11.66 10.83
C LEU A 158 -9.29 12.55 11.22
N LEU A 159 -9.48 12.78 12.53
CA LEU A 159 -10.55 13.61 13.05
C LEU A 159 -10.45 15.07 12.57
N ALA A 160 -9.24 15.58 12.35
CA ALA A 160 -9.00 16.91 11.82
C ALA A 160 -9.05 17.00 10.27
N GLY A 161 -9.38 15.91 9.56
CA GLY A 161 -9.39 15.86 8.09
C GLY A 161 -8.00 15.97 7.44
N ARG A 162 -6.93 15.64 8.19
CA ARG A 162 -5.52 15.76 7.74
C ARG A 162 -4.80 14.41 7.75
N PHE A 163 -5.53 13.33 7.48
CA PHE A 163 -4.92 12.00 7.47
C PHE A 163 -3.86 11.91 6.37
N PRO A 164 -2.67 11.35 6.67
CA PRO A 164 -1.58 11.27 5.68
C PRO A 164 -1.94 10.37 4.50
N GLU A 165 -1.51 10.75 3.31
CA GLU A 165 -1.75 9.98 2.09
C GLU A 165 -0.94 8.68 2.04
N PRO A 166 -1.48 7.62 1.43
CA PRO A 166 -0.74 6.39 1.15
C PRO A 166 0.40 6.63 0.15
N VAL A 167 1.50 5.91 0.32
CA VAL A 167 2.64 5.92 -0.61
C VAL A 167 2.81 4.55 -1.24
N GLY A 168 2.53 4.47 -2.53
CA GLY A 168 2.63 3.22 -3.28
C GLY A 168 1.49 2.24 -3.00
N SER A 169 1.58 1.05 -3.56
CA SER A 169 0.57 0.01 -3.37
C SER A 169 0.66 -0.61 -1.97
N PRO A 170 -0.47 -0.94 -1.33
CA PRO A 170 -0.47 -1.63 -0.07
C PRO A 170 0.10 -3.05 -0.19
N ALA A 171 0.82 -3.51 0.82
CA ALA A 171 1.17 -4.92 0.94
C ALA A 171 -0.03 -5.68 1.51
N GLN A 172 -0.38 -6.81 0.89
CA GLN A 172 -1.48 -7.67 1.30
C GLN A 172 -0.94 -9.08 1.54
N VAL A 173 -1.15 -9.59 2.76
CA VAL A 173 -0.69 -10.92 3.20
C VAL A 173 -1.87 -11.70 3.73
N SER A 174 -2.15 -12.86 3.17
CA SER A 174 -3.14 -13.77 3.74
C SER A 174 -2.61 -14.38 5.04
N VAL A 175 -3.45 -14.44 6.06
CA VAL A 175 -3.09 -14.87 7.40
C VAL A 175 -4.09 -15.87 7.94
N LEU A 176 -3.65 -16.69 8.90
CA LEU A 176 -4.48 -17.68 9.57
C LEU A 176 -4.55 -17.37 11.06
N LEU A 177 -5.74 -17.12 11.54
CA LEU A 177 -6.05 -16.80 12.92
C LEU A 177 -6.87 -17.93 13.56
N ARG A 178 -6.97 -17.92 14.88
CA ARG A 178 -7.94 -18.73 15.60
C ARG A 178 -9.21 -17.91 15.79
N ALA A 179 -10.37 -18.45 15.41
CA ALA A 179 -11.65 -17.78 15.61
C ALA A 179 -11.94 -17.70 17.12
N TYR A 180 -12.37 -16.52 17.56
CA TYR A 180 -12.50 -16.24 19.00
C TYR A 180 -13.68 -16.97 19.66
N ASN A 181 -14.81 -17.08 18.95
CA ASN A 181 -16.06 -17.58 19.50
C ASN A 181 -16.29 -19.09 19.31
N SER A 182 -15.28 -19.84 18.84
CA SER A 182 -15.48 -21.26 18.63
C SER A 182 -14.88 -22.09 19.76
N SER A 183 -15.77 -22.72 20.55
CA SER A 183 -15.41 -23.82 21.44
C SER A 183 -14.72 -24.98 20.71
N THR A 184 -14.86 -25.04 19.39
CA THR A 184 -14.34 -26.10 18.50
C THR A 184 -12.95 -25.82 17.93
N GLY A 185 -12.31 -24.70 18.28
CA GLY A 185 -10.97 -24.38 17.77
C GLY A 185 -10.91 -24.12 16.26
N THR A 186 -12.00 -23.62 15.67
CA THR A 186 -12.04 -23.27 14.25
C THR A 186 -11.03 -22.18 13.90
N GLY A 187 -10.41 -22.31 12.73
CA GLY A 187 -9.52 -21.29 12.20
C GLY A 187 -10.26 -20.28 11.34
N LEU A 188 -9.68 -19.11 11.21
CA LEU A 188 -10.15 -18.02 10.35
C LEU A 188 -9.04 -17.63 9.39
N GLY A 189 -9.35 -17.59 8.09
CA GLY A 189 -8.45 -17.03 7.07
C GLY A 189 -8.78 -15.56 6.82
N ALA A 190 -7.86 -14.67 7.19
CA ALA A 190 -8.02 -13.22 7.08
C ALA A 190 -6.96 -12.60 6.16
N LEU A 191 -7.11 -11.31 5.84
CA LEU A 191 -6.18 -10.52 5.06
C LEU A 191 -5.54 -9.45 5.94
N LEU A 192 -4.23 -9.48 6.08
CA LEU A 192 -3.44 -8.39 6.66
C LEU A 192 -3.08 -7.41 5.53
N ARG A 193 -3.49 -6.16 5.69
CA ARG A 193 -3.13 -5.04 4.82
C ARG A 193 -2.19 -4.09 5.54
N LEU A 194 -1.10 -3.74 4.89
CA LEU A 194 -0.14 -2.78 5.38
C LEU A 194 -0.02 -1.64 4.36
N GLU A 195 -0.07 -0.40 4.82
CA GLU A 195 0.10 0.79 3.99
C GLU A 195 1.21 1.68 4.56
N ARG A 196 2.09 2.16 3.69
CA ARG A 196 3.03 3.22 4.04
C ARG A 196 2.37 4.57 3.81
N LEU A 197 2.52 5.50 4.77
CA LEU A 197 1.95 6.83 4.69
C LEU A 197 3.04 7.89 4.43
N ARG A 198 2.66 8.96 3.72
CA ARG A 198 3.52 10.13 3.48
C ARG A 198 3.47 11.06 4.69
N GLY A 199 4.44 10.94 5.58
CA GLY A 199 4.44 11.64 6.86
C GLY A 199 3.63 10.90 7.93
N GLY A 200 3.38 11.54 9.05
CA GLY A 200 2.81 10.90 10.23
C GLY A 200 3.89 10.45 11.21
N PRO A 201 3.49 9.88 12.36
CA PRO A 201 4.42 9.40 13.38
C PRO A 201 5.23 8.22 12.85
N PRO A 202 6.55 8.18 13.06
CA PRO A 202 7.36 7.02 12.70
C PRO A 202 6.89 5.77 13.44
N GLY A 203 6.78 4.64 12.74
CA GLY A 203 6.40 3.38 13.39
C GLY A 203 5.39 2.57 12.59
N LEU A 204 4.97 1.45 13.21
CA LEU A 204 3.90 0.60 12.75
C LEU A 204 2.69 0.74 13.68
N HIS A 205 1.57 1.22 13.16
CA HIS A 205 0.38 1.60 13.91
C HIS A 205 -0.85 0.87 13.38
N ALA A 206 -1.86 0.68 14.24
CA ALA A 206 -3.19 0.31 13.75
C ALA A 206 -3.72 1.41 12.82
N ASP A 207 -4.43 1.05 11.76
CA ASP A 207 -5.06 2.03 10.87
C ASP A 207 -6.30 2.63 11.56
N PRO A 208 -6.29 3.88 12.00
CA PRO A 208 -7.43 4.44 12.71
C PRO A 208 -8.71 4.54 11.86
N ARG A 209 -8.58 4.48 10.54
CA ARG A 209 -9.74 4.50 9.63
C ARG A 209 -10.61 3.25 9.76
N THR A 210 -10.00 2.13 10.16
CA THR A 210 -10.66 0.81 10.17
C THR A 210 -10.44 0.01 11.45
N MET A 211 -9.38 0.33 12.21
CA MET A 211 -8.99 -0.40 13.43
C MET A 211 -9.21 0.42 14.72
N ALA A 212 -10.01 1.49 14.68
CA ALA A 212 -10.23 2.34 15.85
C ALA A 212 -10.84 1.60 17.05
N PHE A 213 -11.59 0.53 16.80
CA PHE A 213 -12.28 -0.26 17.82
C PHE A 213 -11.65 -1.64 18.07
N ILE A 214 -10.46 -1.89 17.52
CA ILE A 214 -9.83 -3.19 17.69
C ILE A 214 -9.38 -3.43 19.14
N GLN A 215 -9.49 -4.68 19.58
CA GLN A 215 -8.86 -5.20 20.79
C GLN A 215 -7.71 -6.11 20.42
N CYS A 216 -6.54 -5.85 20.98
CA CYS A 216 -5.37 -6.71 20.88
C CYS A 216 -5.04 -7.32 22.23
N ASP A 217 -4.19 -8.34 22.27
CA ASP A 217 -3.55 -8.81 23.48
C ASP A 217 -2.05 -8.48 23.50
N GLN A 218 -1.40 -8.75 24.63
CA GLN A 218 0.02 -8.45 24.81
C GLN A 218 0.90 -9.26 23.86
N ASP A 219 0.57 -10.51 23.58
CA ASP A 219 1.33 -11.37 22.67
C ASP A 219 1.31 -10.83 21.24
N PHE A 220 0.17 -10.30 20.79
CA PHE A 220 0.08 -9.62 19.49
C PHE A 220 0.88 -8.32 19.50
N ALA A 221 0.77 -7.53 20.55
CA ALA A 221 1.51 -6.29 20.70
C ALA A 221 3.03 -6.51 20.63
N ASP A 222 3.52 -7.56 21.27
CA ASP A 222 4.94 -7.92 21.26
C ASP A 222 5.38 -8.45 19.89
N ALA A 223 4.55 -9.26 19.22
CA ALA A 223 4.81 -9.72 17.85
C ALA A 223 4.87 -8.54 16.85
N LEU A 224 4.01 -7.54 17.02
CA LEU A 224 3.99 -6.32 16.20
C LEU A 224 5.28 -5.52 16.40
N LYS A 225 5.72 -5.30 17.65
CA LYS A 225 6.98 -4.61 17.97
C LYS A 225 8.19 -5.35 17.40
N GLU A 226 8.22 -6.68 17.55
CA GLU A 226 9.32 -7.51 17.07
C GLU A 226 9.41 -7.52 15.53
N ALA A 227 8.27 -7.65 14.83
CA ALA A 227 8.23 -7.57 13.38
C ALA A 227 8.69 -6.19 12.87
N TRP A 228 8.30 -5.11 13.55
CA TRP A 228 8.77 -3.76 13.21
C TRP A 228 10.28 -3.62 13.43
N ARG A 229 10.78 -3.98 14.62
CA ARG A 229 12.20 -3.89 14.99
C ARG A 229 13.14 -4.58 14.01
N THR A 230 12.67 -5.71 13.44
CA THR A 230 13.46 -6.50 12.48
C THR A 230 13.29 -6.03 11.04
N SER A 231 12.40 -5.08 10.78
CA SER A 231 12.16 -4.55 9.44
C SER A 231 13.15 -3.43 9.08
N ARG A 232 13.49 -3.34 7.80
CA ARG A 232 14.30 -2.23 7.27
C ARG A 232 13.59 -0.87 7.36
N LEU A 233 12.27 -0.87 7.52
CA LEU A 233 11.47 0.35 7.64
C LEU A 233 11.68 1.03 8.99
N ALA A 234 12.03 0.30 10.04
CA ALA A 234 12.30 0.86 11.35
C ALA A 234 13.43 1.92 11.33
N GLU A 235 14.44 1.73 10.47
CA GLU A 235 15.58 2.64 10.32
C GLU A 235 15.27 3.88 9.46
N THR A 236 14.15 3.88 8.73
CA THR A 236 13.82 4.94 7.75
C THR A 236 12.91 6.03 8.28
N GLY A 237 12.45 5.92 9.54
CA GLY A 237 11.44 6.84 10.08
C GLY A 237 10.09 6.77 9.35
N ALA A 238 9.81 5.66 8.66
CA ALA A 238 8.56 5.48 7.92
C ALA A 238 7.36 5.37 8.87
N CYS A 239 6.22 5.93 8.45
CA CYS A 239 4.92 5.66 9.05
C CYS A 239 4.24 4.54 8.26
N VAL A 240 3.86 3.47 8.94
CA VAL A 240 3.14 2.35 8.34
C VAL A 240 1.89 2.07 9.17
N VAL A 241 0.77 1.84 8.51
CA VAL A 241 -0.47 1.41 9.17
C VAL A 241 -0.83 -0.01 8.77
N TRP A 242 -1.44 -0.74 9.70
CA TRP A 242 -1.94 -2.09 9.46
C TRP A 242 -3.43 -2.21 9.72
N ALA A 243 -4.09 -3.06 8.94
CA ALA A 243 -5.49 -3.43 9.11
C ALA A 243 -5.69 -4.93 8.83
N LEU A 244 -6.70 -5.52 9.45
CA LEU A 244 -7.07 -6.92 9.30
C LEU A 244 -8.51 -7.03 8.82
N TYR A 245 -8.72 -7.87 7.80
CA TYR A 245 -10.02 -8.06 7.17
C TYR A 245 -10.38 -9.54 7.09
N ASP A 246 -11.66 -9.83 7.33
CA ASP A 246 -12.31 -11.08 6.92
C ASP A 246 -13.30 -10.73 5.79
N GLY A 247 -12.91 -11.03 4.56
CA GLY A 247 -13.64 -10.53 3.39
C GLY A 247 -13.64 -8.99 3.31
N GLU A 248 -14.82 -8.38 3.38
CA GLU A 248 -15.00 -6.93 3.38
C GLU A 248 -15.02 -6.31 4.77
N GLU A 249 -15.19 -7.12 5.82
CA GLU A 249 -15.30 -6.67 7.21
C GLU A 249 -13.93 -6.56 7.88
N THR A 250 -13.81 -5.62 8.83
CA THR A 250 -12.63 -5.50 9.68
C THR A 250 -12.76 -6.37 10.92
N LEU A 251 -11.66 -6.94 11.37
CA LEU A 251 -11.65 -7.70 12.63
C LEU A 251 -11.67 -6.74 13.82
N ASP A 252 -12.49 -7.05 14.80
CA ASP A 252 -12.62 -6.30 16.06
C ASP A 252 -11.68 -6.80 17.17
N ARG A 253 -11.14 -8.01 17.02
CA ARG A 253 -10.31 -8.64 18.04
C ARG A 253 -9.19 -9.48 17.43
N VAL A 254 -7.99 -9.35 17.97
CA VAL A 254 -6.81 -10.12 17.58
C VAL A 254 -6.04 -10.57 18.80
N LYS A 255 -5.70 -11.87 18.87
CA LYS A 255 -4.94 -12.46 19.96
C LYS A 255 -3.77 -13.32 19.47
N GLY A 256 -2.71 -13.32 20.26
CA GLY A 256 -1.54 -14.15 20.07
C GLY A 256 -0.54 -13.66 19.04
N GLY A 257 0.68 -14.14 19.12
CA GLY A 257 1.81 -13.72 18.28
C GLY A 257 1.84 -14.28 16.85
N SER A 258 0.79 -15.01 16.42
CA SER A 258 0.81 -15.77 15.16
C SER A 258 0.89 -14.91 13.89
N LEU A 259 0.66 -13.61 13.99
CA LEU A 259 0.78 -12.64 12.89
C LEU A 259 2.19 -12.10 12.68
N GLY A 260 3.13 -12.35 13.60
CA GLY A 260 4.48 -11.79 13.53
C GLY A 260 5.19 -12.06 12.19
N ALA A 261 5.13 -13.32 11.71
CA ALA A 261 5.73 -13.68 10.42
C ALA A 261 5.06 -12.98 9.23
N ALA A 262 3.73 -12.83 9.24
CA ALA A 262 2.98 -12.14 8.19
C ALA A 262 3.27 -10.64 8.19
N LEU A 263 3.35 -10.01 9.37
CA LEU A 263 3.78 -8.62 9.51
C LEU A 263 5.19 -8.41 8.92
N ALA A 264 6.15 -9.27 9.26
CA ALA A 264 7.51 -9.18 8.74
C ALA A 264 7.57 -9.33 7.21
N VAL A 265 6.77 -10.25 6.63
CA VAL A 265 6.64 -10.43 5.17
C VAL A 265 6.06 -9.18 4.51
N GLY A 266 5.00 -8.61 5.06
CA GLY A 266 4.35 -7.42 4.50
C GLY A 266 5.23 -6.17 4.62
N LEU A 267 5.94 -5.99 5.75
CA LEU A 267 6.91 -4.89 5.93
C LEU A 267 8.10 -4.98 4.97
N ASP A 268 8.59 -6.20 4.65
CA ASP A 268 9.61 -6.38 3.61
C ASP A 268 9.07 -5.97 2.23
N ASP A 269 7.77 -6.19 1.97
CA ASP A 269 7.18 -5.81 0.68
C ASP A 269 7.08 -4.29 0.51
N LEU A 270 6.78 -3.56 1.58
CA LEU A 270 6.74 -2.09 1.61
C LEU A 270 8.14 -1.43 1.66
N SER A 271 9.18 -2.20 1.96
CA SER A 271 10.53 -1.64 2.12
C SER A 271 11.08 -1.10 0.81
N PRO A 272 11.72 0.09 0.80
CA PRO A 272 12.35 0.66 -0.38
C PRO A 272 13.43 -0.28 -0.91
N ARG A 273 13.43 -0.52 -2.21
CA ARG A 273 14.36 -1.45 -2.89
C ARG A 273 15.24 -0.68 -3.86
N THR A 274 16.48 -1.13 -3.98
CA THR A 274 17.37 -0.63 -5.02
C THR A 274 16.77 -0.90 -6.43
N ARG A 275 17.10 -0.07 -7.42
CA ARG A 275 16.61 -0.20 -8.81
C ARG A 275 16.74 -1.63 -9.36
N MET A 276 17.93 -2.24 -9.17
CA MET A 276 18.20 -3.61 -9.61
C MET A 276 17.32 -4.65 -8.89
N GLY A 277 17.03 -4.43 -7.61
CA GLY A 277 16.10 -5.26 -6.82
C GLY A 277 14.65 -5.15 -7.27
N ARG A 278 14.22 -4.02 -7.85
CA ARG A 278 12.85 -3.85 -8.39
C ARG A 278 12.66 -4.63 -9.70
N VAL A 279 13.62 -4.57 -10.60
CA VAL A 279 13.56 -5.27 -11.90
C VAL A 279 13.63 -6.79 -11.73
N LEU A 280 14.52 -7.27 -10.84
CA LEU A 280 14.67 -8.70 -10.57
C LEU A 280 13.55 -9.31 -9.73
N ARG A 281 12.80 -8.50 -8.95
CA ARG A 281 11.75 -8.97 -8.04
C ARG A 281 10.34 -8.50 -8.44
N ARG A 282 9.93 -8.61 -9.69
CA ARG A 282 8.52 -8.44 -10.13
C ARG A 282 7.55 -9.50 -9.55
N ARG A 283 7.86 -10.09 -8.40
CA ARG A 283 7.00 -11.09 -7.74
C ARG A 283 6.20 -10.40 -6.64
N THR A 284 4.95 -10.11 -6.90
CA THR A 284 3.96 -9.71 -5.90
C THR A 284 3.73 -10.82 -4.89
N LEU A 285 3.28 -10.47 -3.69
CA LEU A 285 2.84 -11.44 -2.71
C LEU A 285 1.67 -12.26 -3.28
N ASN A 286 1.69 -13.57 -3.07
CA ASN A 286 0.61 -14.44 -3.55
C ASN A 286 -0.57 -14.42 -2.57
N PRO A 287 -1.75 -13.89 -2.95
CA PRO A 287 -2.91 -13.85 -2.07
C PRO A 287 -3.44 -15.25 -1.69
N ALA A 288 -3.11 -16.29 -2.48
CA ALA A 288 -3.44 -17.67 -2.15
C ALA A 288 -2.35 -18.35 -1.29
N CYS A 289 -1.48 -17.57 -0.62
CA CYS A 289 -0.46 -18.11 0.25
C CYS A 289 -0.53 -17.41 1.62
N ALA A 290 -1.03 -18.12 2.61
CA ALA A 290 -1.14 -17.63 3.98
C ALA A 290 0.16 -17.84 4.76
N VAL A 291 0.41 -16.97 5.73
CA VAL A 291 1.57 -17.05 6.62
C VAL A 291 1.08 -17.11 8.06
N THR A 292 1.64 -18.03 8.86
CA THR A 292 1.40 -18.07 10.30
C THR A 292 2.70 -18.41 11.02
N GLY A 293 2.93 -17.77 12.16
CA GLY A 293 4.11 -17.93 12.97
C GLY A 293 4.43 -16.67 13.76
N SER A 294 5.04 -16.81 14.93
CA SER A 294 5.63 -15.70 15.67
C SER A 294 7.02 -15.39 15.11
N VAL A 295 7.58 -14.23 15.45
CA VAL A 295 8.92 -13.82 15.02
C VAL A 295 9.77 -13.43 16.21
N ARG A 296 11.03 -13.86 16.20
CA ARG A 296 12.08 -13.36 17.09
C ARG A 296 13.35 -13.14 16.28
N GLY A 297 13.76 -11.89 16.10
CA GLY A 297 14.79 -11.54 15.15
C GLY A 297 14.39 -11.98 13.73
N GLN A 298 15.24 -12.73 13.07
CA GLN A 298 14.96 -13.29 11.74
C GLN A 298 14.33 -14.70 11.76
N GLN A 299 14.10 -15.28 12.94
CA GLN A 299 13.55 -16.63 13.07
C GLN A 299 12.04 -16.60 13.17
N ILE A 300 11.39 -17.61 12.56
CA ILE A 300 9.96 -17.83 12.68
C ILE A 300 9.75 -18.95 13.70
N LEU A 301 8.96 -18.64 14.73
CA LEU A 301 8.72 -19.53 15.85
C LEU A 301 7.35 -20.19 15.80
N PRO A 302 7.18 -21.38 16.41
CA PRO A 302 5.92 -22.07 16.54
C PRO A 302 4.82 -21.21 17.17
N VAL A 303 3.58 -21.56 16.83
CA VAL A 303 2.36 -20.95 17.37
C VAL A 303 1.33 -22.05 17.61
N GLN A 304 0.30 -21.76 18.38
CA GLN A 304 -0.75 -22.73 18.71
C GLN A 304 -1.89 -22.78 17.68
N GLY A 305 -2.66 -23.86 17.73
CA GLY A 305 -3.93 -24.00 17.00
C GLY A 305 -3.79 -24.28 15.52
N TYR A 306 -2.78 -25.06 15.12
CA TYR A 306 -2.56 -25.40 13.71
C TYR A 306 -3.71 -26.15 13.06
N GLU A 307 -4.43 -27.02 13.78
CA GLU A 307 -5.53 -27.80 13.21
C GLU A 307 -6.61 -26.92 12.61
N GLY A 308 -7.14 -25.96 13.39
CA GLY A 308 -8.12 -25.00 12.89
C GLY A 308 -7.59 -24.14 11.76
N LYS A 309 -6.35 -23.66 11.86
CA LYS A 309 -5.70 -22.83 10.83
C LYS A 309 -5.51 -23.58 9.51
N LEU A 310 -5.07 -24.84 9.55
CA LEU A 310 -4.88 -25.67 8.37
C LEU A 310 -6.23 -26.04 7.73
N ARG A 311 -7.28 -26.27 8.52
CA ARG A 311 -8.64 -26.48 8.02
C ARG A 311 -9.14 -25.24 7.27
N ALA A 312 -9.03 -24.05 7.87
CA ALA A 312 -9.40 -22.80 7.21
C ALA A 312 -8.60 -22.52 5.92
N ALA A 313 -7.34 -22.93 5.88
CA ALA A 313 -6.52 -22.82 4.68
C ALA A 313 -6.94 -23.83 3.59
N ALA A 314 -7.32 -25.04 3.98
CA ALA A 314 -7.85 -26.08 3.06
C ALA A 314 -9.15 -25.60 2.42
N ASP A 315 -10.09 -25.06 3.19
CA ASP A 315 -11.37 -24.52 2.72
C ASP A 315 -11.19 -23.38 1.69
N LYS A 316 -10.15 -22.55 1.89
CA LYS A 316 -9.81 -21.45 0.95
C LYS A 316 -8.83 -21.86 -0.15
N HIS A 317 -8.42 -23.12 -0.21
CA HIS A 317 -7.39 -23.64 -1.13
C HIS A 317 -6.08 -22.84 -1.09
N TRP A 318 -5.68 -22.40 0.09
CA TRP A 318 -4.47 -21.65 0.31
C TRP A 318 -3.26 -22.54 0.56
N ARG A 319 -2.12 -22.14 0.01
CA ARG A 319 -0.82 -22.62 0.49
C ARG A 319 -0.52 -21.97 1.84
N VAL A 320 0.14 -22.68 2.74
CA VAL A 320 0.45 -22.17 4.09
C VAL A 320 1.96 -22.18 4.32
N VAL A 321 2.50 -21.05 4.74
CA VAL A 321 3.87 -20.96 5.25
C VAL A 321 3.82 -21.06 6.77
N VAL A 322 4.55 -22.04 7.32
CA VAL A 322 4.57 -22.39 8.74
C VAL A 322 6.01 -22.49 9.27
N PRO A 323 6.22 -22.38 10.58
CA PRO A 323 7.53 -22.59 11.18
C PRO A 323 8.07 -24.01 10.94
N GLU A 324 9.36 -24.10 10.65
CA GLU A 324 10.06 -25.39 10.47
C GLU A 324 9.97 -26.28 11.70
N GLU A 325 10.04 -25.68 12.90
CA GLU A 325 10.01 -26.38 14.17
C GLU A 325 8.67 -27.09 14.46
N SER A 326 7.59 -26.68 13.79
CA SER A 326 6.26 -27.31 13.92
C SER A 326 6.04 -28.43 12.90
N ARG A 327 7.06 -28.91 12.21
CA ARG A 327 6.96 -29.88 11.10
C ARG A 327 6.27 -31.19 11.52
N GLU A 328 6.65 -31.74 12.65
CA GLU A 328 6.09 -33.02 13.13
C GLU A 328 4.62 -32.88 13.46
N GLU A 329 4.25 -31.88 14.28
CA GLU A 329 2.87 -31.59 14.66
C GLU A 329 1.99 -31.35 13.42
N ILE A 330 2.48 -30.55 12.48
CA ILE A 330 1.73 -30.20 11.27
C ILE A 330 1.55 -31.42 10.37
N ASN A 331 2.55 -32.27 10.20
CA ASN A 331 2.42 -33.48 9.41
C ASN A 331 1.42 -34.46 10.02
N GLU A 332 1.38 -34.59 11.35
CA GLU A 332 0.38 -35.37 12.04
C GLU A 332 -1.04 -34.84 11.84
N ILE A 333 -1.23 -33.53 11.95
CA ILE A 333 -2.52 -32.87 11.67
C ILE A 333 -2.92 -33.08 10.21
N ARG A 334 -2.00 -32.90 9.25
CA ARG A 334 -2.26 -33.11 7.82
C ARG A 334 -2.70 -34.51 7.48
N PHE A 335 -2.18 -35.51 8.16
CA PHE A 335 -2.58 -36.91 7.98
C PHE A 335 -4.05 -37.14 8.40
N ARG A 336 -4.54 -36.38 9.38
CA ARG A 336 -5.92 -36.48 9.88
C ARG A 336 -6.92 -35.59 9.08
N LEU A 337 -6.44 -34.59 8.33
CA LEU A 337 -7.29 -33.66 7.60
C LEU A 337 -7.60 -34.18 6.19
N SER A 338 -8.89 -34.30 5.87
CA SER A 338 -9.34 -34.51 4.50
C SER A 338 -9.12 -33.22 3.69
N GLY A 339 -8.36 -33.29 2.60
CA GLY A 339 -8.09 -32.08 1.77
C GLY A 339 -6.98 -31.19 2.33
N SER A 340 -5.91 -31.78 2.86
CA SER A 340 -4.77 -31.05 3.43
C SER A 340 -4.22 -29.95 2.52
N PRO A 341 -4.00 -28.73 3.02
CA PRO A 341 -3.41 -27.63 2.24
C PRO A 341 -1.95 -27.92 1.88
N ASP A 342 -1.44 -27.25 0.84
CA ASP A 342 -0.01 -27.25 0.50
C ASP A 342 0.76 -26.45 1.56
N VAL A 343 1.69 -27.10 2.25
CA VAL A 343 2.44 -26.53 3.39
C VAL A 343 3.90 -26.35 3.02
N VAL A 344 4.41 -25.16 3.27
CA VAL A 344 5.82 -24.80 3.10
C VAL A 344 6.41 -24.46 4.46
N PHE A 345 7.47 -25.16 4.83
CA PHE A 345 8.17 -24.93 6.09
C PHE A 345 9.23 -23.84 5.92
N ALA A 346 9.28 -22.90 6.86
CA ALA A 346 10.24 -21.81 6.87
C ALA A 346 10.82 -21.61 8.27
N ARG A 347 12.14 -21.60 8.37
CA ARG A 347 12.86 -21.31 9.62
C ARG A 347 13.09 -19.83 9.83
N THR A 348 13.17 -19.06 8.74
CA THR A 348 13.53 -17.64 8.78
C THR A 348 12.57 -16.78 7.95
N VAL A 349 12.45 -15.51 8.31
CA VAL A 349 11.66 -14.51 7.60
C VAL A 349 12.05 -14.44 6.10
N PRO A 350 13.34 -14.43 5.69
CA PRO A 350 13.70 -14.46 4.28
C PRO A 350 13.24 -15.73 3.53
N GLN A 351 13.13 -16.87 4.21
CA GLN A 351 12.58 -18.09 3.60
C GLN A 351 11.07 -17.95 3.38
N ALA A 352 10.31 -17.44 4.38
CA ALA A 352 8.89 -17.16 4.25
C ALA A 352 8.60 -16.16 3.12
N ILE A 353 9.35 -15.06 3.04
CA ILE A 353 9.23 -14.07 1.96
C ILE A 353 9.41 -14.73 0.58
N ARG A 354 10.39 -15.63 0.43
CA ARG A 354 10.60 -16.37 -0.82
C ARG A 354 9.44 -17.31 -1.13
N ALA A 355 8.90 -18.00 -0.12
CA ALA A 355 7.80 -18.93 -0.27
C ALA A 355 6.48 -18.22 -0.69
N VAL A 356 6.17 -17.09 -0.05
CA VAL A 356 4.97 -16.29 -0.37
C VAL A 356 5.06 -15.66 -1.76
N ARG A 357 6.26 -15.26 -2.20
CA ARG A 357 6.49 -14.68 -3.54
C ARG A 357 6.65 -15.73 -4.64
N SER A 358 6.51 -17.00 -4.33
CA SER A 358 6.72 -18.12 -5.25
C SER A 358 5.60 -18.33 -6.26
N ARG A 359 4.70 -17.37 -6.46
CA ARG A 359 3.85 -17.40 -7.65
C ARG A 359 4.75 -17.26 -8.86
N ALA A 360 5.14 -18.40 -9.41
CA ALA A 360 5.69 -18.42 -10.76
C ALA A 360 4.66 -17.72 -11.65
N ASN A 361 5.02 -16.53 -12.14
CA ASN A 361 4.22 -15.88 -13.16
C ASN A 361 4.25 -16.87 -14.34
N LYS A 362 3.14 -17.62 -14.58
CA LYS A 362 3.10 -18.61 -15.64
C LYS A 362 3.53 -17.97 -16.96
N LYS A 363 3.19 -16.68 -17.18
CA LYS A 363 3.64 -15.90 -18.32
C LYS A 363 5.18 -15.73 -18.33
N LEU A 364 5.82 -15.42 -17.20
CA LEU A 364 7.29 -15.28 -17.12
C LEU A 364 8.00 -16.64 -17.22
N MET A 365 7.44 -17.71 -16.65
CA MET A 365 7.99 -19.07 -16.80
C MET A 365 7.92 -19.55 -18.26
N ILE A 366 6.83 -19.25 -18.95
CA ILE A 366 6.70 -19.54 -20.38
C ILE A 366 7.74 -18.72 -21.16
N THR A 367 7.91 -17.43 -20.85
CA THR A 367 8.91 -16.57 -21.52
C THR A 367 10.35 -17.04 -21.24
N VAL A 368 10.68 -17.39 -19.99
CA VAL A 368 12.01 -17.92 -19.64
C VAL A 368 12.21 -19.32 -20.25
N LEU A 369 11.19 -20.17 -20.25
CA LEU A 369 11.23 -21.49 -20.89
C LEU A 369 11.47 -21.36 -22.40
N VAL A 370 10.80 -20.40 -23.05
CA VAL A 370 10.99 -20.08 -24.47
C VAL A 370 12.41 -19.56 -24.73
N ILE A 371 12.93 -18.67 -23.87
CA ILE A 371 14.31 -18.17 -24.00
C ILE A 371 15.32 -19.30 -23.77
N VAL A 372 15.13 -20.16 -22.79
CA VAL A 372 16.02 -21.31 -22.53
C VAL A 372 15.93 -22.33 -23.65
N LEU A 373 14.75 -22.58 -24.21
CA LEU A 373 14.57 -23.46 -25.37
C LEU A 373 15.23 -22.89 -26.64
N VAL A 374 15.18 -21.57 -26.83
CA VAL A 374 15.85 -20.88 -27.94
C VAL A 374 17.37 -20.94 -27.76
N LEU A 375 17.89 -20.74 -26.55
CA LEU A 375 19.34 -20.83 -26.25
C LEU A 375 19.84 -22.29 -26.27
N ALA A 376 19.06 -23.26 -25.85
CA ALA A 376 19.40 -24.68 -25.94
C ALA A 376 19.35 -25.22 -27.39
N GLY A 377 18.50 -24.64 -28.24
CA GLY A 377 18.44 -24.98 -29.69
C GLY A 377 19.65 -24.50 -30.49
N VAL A 378 20.39 -23.51 -30.01
CA VAL A 378 21.59 -22.98 -30.68
C VAL A 378 22.87 -23.75 -30.30
N GLY A 379 22.86 -24.58 -29.23
CA GLY A 379 24.04 -25.27 -28.69
C GLY A 379 24.23 -26.76 -29.07
N GLY A 380 23.28 -27.38 -29.75
CA GLY A 380 23.25 -28.84 -29.96
C GLY A 380 23.28 -29.30 -31.41
N GLY A 381 24.35 -29.03 -32.12
CA GLY A 381 24.62 -29.66 -33.41
C GLY A 381 25.45 -30.93 -33.25
N ALA A 382 24.80 -32.10 -33.29
CA ALA A 382 25.32 -33.35 -33.86
C ALA A 382 24.48 -34.57 -33.41
N ALA A 383 23.44 -34.95 -34.17
CA ALA A 383 23.03 -36.35 -34.41
C ALA A 383 21.98 -36.38 -35.54
N ALA A 384 22.46 -36.62 -36.69
CA ALA A 384 21.62 -36.78 -37.90
C ALA A 384 20.95 -38.15 -37.95
N VAL A 385 19.81 -38.14 -38.63
CA VAL A 385 19.11 -39.25 -39.34
C VAL A 385 17.70 -39.60 -38.84
N ASN A 386 17.23 -39.17 -37.69
CA ASN A 386 15.79 -39.40 -37.40
C ASN A 386 14.95 -38.10 -37.48
N THR A 387 15.43 -37.16 -38.23
CA THR A 387 15.17 -35.70 -38.01
C THR A 387 14.16 -35.07 -38.97
N VAL A 388 13.76 -35.71 -40.07
CA VAL A 388 12.89 -35.02 -41.06
C VAL A 388 11.43 -34.94 -40.57
N ARG A 389 10.94 -35.97 -39.93
CA ARG A 389 9.56 -35.98 -39.39
C ARG A 389 9.41 -35.11 -38.10
N GLN A 390 10.41 -35.14 -37.23
CA GLN A 390 10.45 -34.25 -36.03
C GLN A 390 10.69 -32.78 -36.38
N ARG A 391 11.42 -32.49 -37.47
CA ARG A 391 11.61 -31.11 -37.94
C ARG A 391 10.33 -30.47 -38.45
N GLN A 392 9.47 -31.24 -39.13
CA GLN A 392 8.16 -30.72 -39.58
C GLN A 392 7.21 -30.42 -38.42
N ILE A 393 7.13 -31.30 -37.42
CA ILE A 393 6.28 -31.10 -36.23
C ILE A 393 6.79 -29.91 -35.42
N ARG A 394 8.11 -29.80 -35.16
CA ARG A 394 8.68 -28.66 -34.46
C ARG A 394 8.57 -27.34 -35.23
N ALA A 395 8.71 -27.37 -36.55
CA ALA A 395 8.51 -26.18 -37.38
C ALA A 395 7.04 -25.73 -37.35
N GLN A 396 6.10 -26.64 -37.24
CA GLN A 396 4.67 -26.33 -37.15
C GLN A 396 4.30 -25.80 -35.75
N GLU A 397 4.87 -26.39 -34.69
CA GLU A 397 4.72 -25.88 -33.31
C GLU A 397 5.34 -24.45 -33.16
N LEU A 398 6.52 -24.23 -33.73
CA LEU A 398 7.17 -22.89 -33.72
C LEU A 398 6.33 -21.85 -34.48
N ARG A 399 5.73 -22.25 -35.64
CA ARG A 399 4.84 -21.36 -36.39
C ARG A 399 3.56 -21.03 -35.63
N THR A 400 2.96 -22.00 -34.97
CA THR A 400 1.76 -21.79 -34.15
C THR A 400 2.05 -20.87 -32.98
N SER A 401 3.15 -21.12 -32.27
CA SER A 401 3.56 -20.27 -31.15
C SER A 401 3.99 -18.86 -31.58
N ALA A 402 4.65 -18.72 -32.74
CA ALA A 402 4.99 -17.41 -33.31
C ALA A 402 3.73 -16.63 -33.74
N ALA A 403 2.72 -17.31 -34.33
CA ALA A 403 1.47 -16.68 -34.69
C ALA A 403 0.65 -16.24 -33.44
N GLU A 404 0.68 -17.06 -32.40
CA GLU A 404 0.03 -16.74 -31.13
C GLU A 404 0.68 -15.51 -30.45
N LEU A 405 2.01 -15.44 -30.44
CA LEU A 405 2.75 -14.26 -29.96
C LEU A 405 2.48 -13.01 -30.81
N ALA A 406 2.33 -13.15 -32.12
CA ALA A 406 1.99 -12.04 -33.00
C ALA A 406 0.56 -11.51 -32.71
N THR A 407 -0.40 -12.40 -32.41
CA THR A 407 -1.77 -12.03 -32.03
C THR A 407 -1.78 -11.33 -30.66
N GLN A 408 -1.07 -11.89 -29.67
CA GLN A 408 -0.96 -11.29 -28.35
C GLN A 408 -0.23 -9.93 -28.38
N ALA A 409 0.76 -9.78 -29.25
CA ALA A 409 1.42 -8.49 -29.45
C ALA A 409 0.45 -7.41 -29.95
N HIS A 410 -0.47 -7.78 -30.83
CA HIS A 410 -1.50 -6.86 -31.31
C HIS A 410 -2.52 -6.51 -30.21
N GLU A 411 -2.95 -7.49 -29.40
CA GLU A 411 -3.88 -7.27 -28.28
C GLU A 411 -3.28 -6.40 -27.16
N GLU A 412 -1.98 -6.48 -26.93
CA GLU A 412 -1.28 -5.69 -25.89
C GLU A 412 -0.73 -4.36 -26.41
N LEU A 413 -0.92 -4.04 -27.70
CA LEU A 413 -0.32 -2.85 -28.32
C LEU A 413 -0.76 -1.55 -27.65
N ASP A 414 -2.06 -1.44 -27.32
CA ASP A 414 -2.64 -0.25 -26.67
C ASP A 414 -2.39 -0.21 -25.15
N SER A 415 -2.24 -1.40 -24.51
CA SER A 415 -2.15 -1.50 -23.04
C SER A 415 -0.71 -1.51 -22.52
N ASP A 416 0.22 -2.19 -23.20
CA ASP A 416 1.65 -2.25 -22.86
C ASP A 416 2.49 -2.36 -24.15
N PRO A 417 2.81 -1.21 -24.80
CA PRO A 417 3.59 -1.17 -26.05
C PRO A 417 4.94 -1.88 -25.94
N ARG A 418 5.55 -1.87 -24.76
CA ARG A 418 6.84 -2.53 -24.52
C ARG A 418 6.72 -4.04 -24.50
N LEU A 419 5.65 -4.55 -23.89
CA LEU A 419 5.34 -5.98 -23.90
C LEU A 419 4.98 -6.43 -25.30
N ALA A 420 4.18 -5.66 -26.02
CA ALA A 420 3.83 -5.88 -27.42
C ALA A 420 5.07 -5.97 -28.31
N ALA A 421 6.03 -5.03 -28.16
CA ALA A 421 7.29 -5.05 -28.91
C ALA A 421 8.13 -6.31 -28.63
N LEU A 422 8.23 -6.72 -27.36
CA LEU A 422 8.95 -7.94 -26.98
C LEU A 422 8.29 -9.21 -27.51
N MET A 423 6.96 -9.27 -27.51
CA MET A 423 6.19 -10.40 -28.06
C MET A 423 6.32 -10.48 -29.59
N ALA A 424 6.20 -9.34 -30.29
CA ALA A 424 6.39 -9.25 -31.73
C ALA A 424 7.81 -9.68 -32.15
N LEU A 425 8.84 -9.21 -31.42
CA LEU A 425 10.23 -9.57 -31.66
C LEU A 425 10.50 -11.06 -31.37
N ALA A 426 9.89 -11.61 -30.31
CA ALA A 426 10.00 -13.04 -30.00
C ALA A 426 9.34 -13.90 -31.07
N GLY A 427 8.12 -13.54 -31.49
CA GLY A 427 7.41 -14.20 -32.59
C GLY A 427 8.21 -14.18 -33.91
N TYR A 428 8.78 -13.03 -34.27
CA TYR A 428 9.64 -12.89 -35.46
C TYR A 428 10.90 -13.75 -35.37
N LYS A 429 11.56 -13.82 -34.20
CA LYS A 429 12.75 -14.67 -34.02
C LYS A 429 12.43 -16.17 -34.02
N MET A 430 11.21 -16.56 -33.64
CA MET A 430 10.78 -17.97 -33.69
C MET A 430 10.40 -18.43 -35.10
N ASP A 431 9.67 -17.64 -35.84
CA ASP A 431 9.31 -17.84 -37.22
C ASP A 431 9.08 -16.51 -37.93
N PRO A 432 9.96 -16.10 -38.87
CA PRO A 432 9.82 -14.85 -39.61
C PRO A 432 8.71 -14.97 -40.71
N SER A 433 7.53 -15.43 -40.31
CA SER A 433 6.33 -15.52 -41.15
C SER A 433 5.72 -14.13 -41.40
N MET A 434 4.80 -14.05 -42.36
CA MET A 434 4.11 -12.83 -42.70
C MET A 434 3.39 -12.22 -41.48
N ASN A 435 2.85 -13.05 -40.60
CA ASN A 435 2.12 -12.60 -39.41
C ASN A 435 3.08 -11.99 -38.35
N SER A 436 4.21 -12.62 -38.08
CA SER A 436 5.20 -12.10 -37.13
C SER A 436 5.93 -10.87 -37.65
N VAL A 437 6.20 -10.81 -38.98
CA VAL A 437 6.72 -9.57 -39.62
C VAL A 437 5.71 -8.43 -39.53
N ARG A 438 4.42 -8.72 -39.74
CA ARG A 438 3.35 -7.74 -39.65
C ARG A 438 3.19 -7.22 -38.22
N ALA A 439 3.16 -8.06 -37.20
CA ALA A 439 3.10 -7.65 -35.80
C ALA A 439 4.30 -6.76 -35.40
N LEU A 440 5.52 -7.15 -35.83
CA LEU A 440 6.72 -6.34 -35.59
C LEU A 440 6.66 -4.98 -36.29
N ARG A 441 6.09 -4.94 -37.48
CA ARG A 441 5.90 -3.72 -38.26
C ARG A 441 4.82 -2.82 -37.63
N GLU A 442 3.68 -3.35 -37.23
CA GLU A 442 2.61 -2.64 -36.53
C GLU A 442 3.15 -1.94 -35.27
N VAL A 443 3.88 -2.68 -34.41
CA VAL A 443 4.54 -2.09 -33.24
C VAL A 443 5.54 -1.01 -33.62
N SER A 444 6.33 -1.21 -34.68
CA SER A 444 7.34 -0.23 -35.13
C SER A 444 6.71 1.00 -35.78
N GLU A 445 5.57 0.87 -36.45
CA GLU A 445 4.84 1.99 -37.08
C GLU A 445 4.04 2.79 -36.05
N GLU A 446 3.42 2.12 -35.06
CA GLU A 446 2.68 2.79 -33.99
C GLU A 446 3.60 3.50 -32.99
N TYR A 447 4.75 2.89 -32.71
CA TYR A 447 5.71 3.41 -31.72
C TYR A 447 7.14 3.50 -32.30
N PRO A 448 7.39 4.33 -33.32
CA PRO A 448 8.64 4.29 -34.09
C PRO A 448 9.87 4.71 -33.30
N ALA A 449 9.69 5.35 -32.14
CA ALA A 449 10.79 5.88 -31.33
C ALA A 449 10.63 5.58 -29.81
N VAL A 450 9.85 4.56 -29.44
CA VAL A 450 9.68 4.24 -28.02
C VAL A 450 10.95 3.58 -27.47
N VAL A 451 11.75 4.35 -26.73
CA VAL A 451 12.95 3.89 -26.03
C VAL A 451 12.60 3.29 -24.65
N GLY A 452 11.49 3.73 -24.05
CA GLY A 452 11.02 3.26 -22.76
C GLY A 452 9.62 3.79 -22.45
N THR A 453 8.95 3.16 -21.51
CA THR A 453 7.66 3.60 -20.97
C THR A 453 7.80 3.82 -19.47
N VAL A 454 7.23 4.90 -18.95
CA VAL A 454 7.32 5.30 -17.55
C VAL A 454 5.90 5.47 -17.01
N ASP A 455 5.56 4.72 -15.97
CA ASP A 455 4.33 4.95 -15.21
C ASP A 455 4.62 6.04 -14.16
N ALA A 456 4.37 7.26 -14.55
CA ALA A 456 5.04 8.42 -14.00
C ALA A 456 4.16 9.32 -13.15
N HIS A 457 2.88 9.42 -13.49
CA HIS A 457 1.93 10.34 -12.89
C HIS A 457 0.78 9.59 -12.21
N GLY A 458 0.27 10.18 -11.13
CA GLY A 458 -0.95 9.68 -10.47
C GLY A 458 -2.25 10.08 -11.18
N ALA A 459 -2.14 10.94 -12.21
CA ALA A 459 -3.24 11.43 -13.02
C ALA A 459 -2.88 11.36 -14.51
N GLN A 460 -3.86 11.62 -15.38
CA GLN A 460 -3.66 11.64 -16.81
C GLN A 460 -2.62 12.71 -17.19
N VAL A 461 -1.58 12.29 -17.94
CA VAL A 461 -0.60 13.23 -18.52
C VAL A 461 -1.27 14.05 -19.61
N THR A 462 -1.26 15.34 -19.44
CA THR A 462 -1.89 16.30 -20.38
C THR A 462 -0.91 16.86 -21.41
N ARG A 463 0.36 17.05 -21.00
CA ARG A 463 1.41 17.63 -21.84
C ARG A 463 2.76 16.99 -21.58
N VAL A 464 3.53 16.86 -22.65
CA VAL A 464 4.94 16.43 -22.62
C VAL A 464 5.73 17.26 -23.60
N THR A 465 6.88 17.75 -23.20
CA THR A 465 7.83 18.48 -24.06
C THR A 465 9.27 18.22 -23.60
N ASN A 466 10.23 18.75 -24.35
CA ASN A 466 11.64 18.71 -23.96
C ASN A 466 12.08 20.07 -23.39
N VAL A 467 13.03 20.02 -22.46
CA VAL A 467 13.75 21.17 -21.92
C VAL A 467 15.22 20.80 -21.88
N GLY A 468 15.99 21.32 -22.85
CA GLY A 468 17.34 20.83 -23.12
C GLY A 468 17.36 19.32 -23.42
N ASP A 469 18.22 18.59 -22.72
CA ASP A 469 18.35 17.13 -22.81
C ASP A 469 17.36 16.34 -21.95
N PHE A 470 16.50 17.05 -21.21
CA PHE A 470 15.48 16.45 -20.35
C PHE A 470 14.11 16.44 -21.02
N THR A 471 13.27 15.52 -20.59
CA THR A 471 11.83 15.52 -20.90
C THR A 471 11.07 16.06 -19.68
N ILE A 472 10.13 16.95 -19.90
CA ILE A 472 9.24 17.47 -18.86
C ILE A 472 7.80 17.11 -19.20
N SER A 473 7.04 16.66 -18.22
CA SER A 473 5.63 16.25 -18.37
C SER A 473 4.76 16.92 -17.32
N GLY A 474 3.54 17.26 -17.69
CA GLY A 474 2.52 17.82 -16.81
C GLY A 474 1.24 16.98 -16.84
N ASP A 475 0.54 16.89 -15.71
CA ASP A 475 -0.68 16.12 -15.57
C ASP A 475 -1.92 16.97 -15.23
N ALA A 476 -3.08 16.29 -15.23
CA ALA A 476 -4.38 16.92 -14.95
C ALA A 476 -4.54 17.39 -13.49
N HIS A 477 -3.66 16.99 -12.57
CA HIS A 477 -3.67 17.47 -11.17
C HIS A 477 -2.63 18.58 -10.93
N GLY A 478 -1.89 19.00 -11.95
CA GLY A 478 -0.91 20.06 -11.85
C GLY A 478 0.47 19.63 -11.39
N THR A 479 0.76 18.34 -11.42
CA THR A 479 2.11 17.85 -11.15
C THR A 479 2.94 17.96 -12.41
N VAL A 480 4.02 18.73 -12.36
CA VAL A 480 5.05 18.77 -13.40
C VAL A 480 6.23 17.93 -12.96
N SER A 481 6.68 17.01 -13.83
CA SER A 481 7.78 16.09 -13.55
C SER A 481 8.87 16.18 -14.61
N LEU A 482 10.14 16.17 -14.18
CA LEU A 482 11.32 16.22 -15.05
C LEU A 482 11.95 14.83 -15.15
N TRP A 483 12.34 14.44 -16.34
CA TRP A 483 12.83 13.11 -16.68
C TRP A 483 14.14 13.15 -17.43
N SER A 484 15.04 12.26 -17.05
CA SER A 484 16.17 11.86 -17.90
C SER A 484 15.94 10.41 -18.32
N ARG A 485 15.54 10.20 -19.56
CA ARG A 485 15.08 8.90 -20.08
C ARG A 485 13.92 8.34 -19.23
N GLU A 486 14.14 7.25 -18.48
CA GLU A 486 13.13 6.61 -17.61
C GLU A 486 13.23 7.05 -16.13
N LEU A 487 14.14 7.97 -15.80
CA LEU A 487 14.36 8.43 -14.43
C LEU A 487 13.69 9.77 -14.18
N ARG A 488 12.78 9.81 -13.21
CA ARG A 488 12.26 11.07 -12.70
C ARG A 488 13.32 11.73 -11.81
N LEU A 489 13.79 12.89 -12.23
CA LEU A 489 14.80 13.69 -11.52
C LEU A 489 14.11 14.55 -10.45
N GLY A 490 13.02 15.24 -10.80
CA GLY A 490 12.30 16.11 -9.91
C GLY A 490 10.81 16.17 -10.22
N SER A 491 10.03 16.73 -9.32
CA SER A 491 8.63 17.06 -9.53
C SER A 491 8.22 18.32 -8.76
N LEU A 492 7.30 19.09 -9.33
CA LEU A 492 6.77 20.34 -8.79
C LEU A 492 5.24 20.33 -8.91
N GLU A 493 4.55 20.67 -7.81
CA GLU A 493 3.09 20.79 -7.75
C GLU A 493 2.67 22.22 -8.02
N LEU A 494 1.89 22.46 -9.07
CA LEU A 494 1.45 23.79 -9.49
C LEU A 494 0.01 24.14 -9.08
N GLY A 495 -0.79 23.11 -8.67
CA GLY A 495 -2.10 23.31 -8.07
C GLY A 495 -3.25 23.56 -9.03
N GLY A 496 -3.26 22.94 -10.21
CA GLY A 496 -4.32 23.00 -11.22
C GLY A 496 -3.91 22.21 -12.45
N GLU A 497 -4.81 21.94 -13.40
CA GLU A 497 -4.51 21.19 -14.60
C GLU A 497 -3.44 21.88 -15.46
N VAL A 498 -2.39 21.16 -15.85
CA VAL A 498 -1.39 21.65 -16.80
C VAL A 498 -1.99 21.62 -18.21
N ARG A 499 -2.42 22.78 -18.71
CA ARG A 499 -3.10 22.92 -20.01
C ARG A 499 -2.13 23.06 -21.17
N ASP A 500 -0.95 23.63 -20.91
CA ASP A 500 0.15 23.71 -21.86
C ASP A 500 1.50 23.68 -21.14
N LEU A 501 2.54 23.22 -21.82
CA LEU A 501 3.88 23.08 -21.28
C LEU A 501 4.90 23.19 -22.40
N THR A 502 5.89 24.04 -22.22
CA THR A 502 6.98 24.23 -23.18
C THR A 502 8.31 24.45 -22.47
N GLY A 503 9.41 24.04 -23.07
CA GLY A 503 10.76 24.16 -22.52
C GLY A 503 11.72 24.87 -23.44
N SER A 504 12.73 25.54 -22.89
CA SER A 504 13.85 26.12 -23.61
C SER A 504 14.83 25.08 -24.12
N LEU A 505 15.50 25.32 -25.21
CA LEU A 505 16.49 24.40 -25.77
C LEU A 505 17.80 24.37 -24.97
N ASP A 506 18.10 25.44 -24.23
CA ASP A 506 19.28 25.50 -23.33
C ASP A 506 19.07 24.72 -22.04
N GLY A 507 17.87 24.22 -21.79
CA GLY A 507 17.58 23.37 -20.63
C GLY A 507 17.34 24.08 -19.31
N THR A 508 17.29 25.43 -19.30
CA THR A 508 17.25 26.22 -18.05
C THR A 508 15.86 26.65 -17.63
N LEU A 509 14.90 26.71 -18.58
CA LEU A 509 13.56 27.25 -18.34
C LEU A 509 12.46 26.37 -18.96
N ALA A 510 11.41 26.12 -18.21
CA ALA A 510 10.13 25.64 -18.74
C ALA A 510 9.00 26.60 -18.34
N VAL A 511 7.95 26.66 -19.14
CA VAL A 511 6.74 27.43 -18.84
C VAL A 511 5.53 26.51 -18.94
N ALA A 512 4.76 26.45 -17.87
CA ALA A 512 3.49 25.75 -17.80
C ALA A 512 2.32 26.76 -17.78
N VAL A 513 1.21 26.40 -18.42
CA VAL A 513 -0.08 27.09 -18.22
C VAL A 513 -0.92 26.22 -17.32
N VAL A 514 -1.28 26.77 -16.18
CA VAL A 514 -2.13 26.13 -15.18
C VAL A 514 -3.30 27.09 -14.92
N ASP A 515 -4.52 26.61 -15.15
CA ASP A 515 -5.72 27.43 -15.08
C ASP A 515 -5.61 28.72 -15.94
N ASN A 516 -5.53 29.88 -15.32
CA ASN A 516 -5.39 31.19 -15.97
C ASN A 516 -4.04 31.86 -15.65
N GLU A 517 -3.01 31.07 -15.35
CA GLU A 517 -1.68 31.56 -15.01
C GLU A 517 -0.60 30.86 -15.82
N MET A 518 0.41 31.62 -16.23
CA MET A 518 1.68 31.08 -16.71
C MET A 518 2.63 30.95 -15.55
N VAL A 519 3.16 29.75 -15.34
CA VAL A 519 4.14 29.44 -14.30
C VAL A 519 5.49 29.24 -14.97
N PHE A 520 6.47 30.05 -14.59
CA PHE A 520 7.85 29.96 -15.05
C PHE A 520 8.62 29.05 -14.12
N ILE A 521 9.17 27.97 -14.64
CA ILE A 521 9.82 26.89 -13.90
C ILE A 521 11.29 26.84 -14.29
N GLY A 522 12.16 27.17 -13.35
CA GLY A 522 13.61 26.97 -13.51
C GLY A 522 13.98 25.50 -13.42
N VAL A 523 14.87 25.08 -14.29
CA VAL A 523 15.42 23.74 -14.33
C VAL A 523 16.91 23.82 -14.06
N SER A 524 17.40 23.16 -13.00
CA SER A 524 18.82 23.11 -12.70
C SER A 524 19.52 21.97 -13.43
N ASP A 525 20.84 22.07 -13.60
CA ASP A 525 21.67 20.99 -14.17
C ASP A 525 21.57 19.67 -13.36
N GLU A 526 21.21 19.76 -12.09
CA GLU A 526 21.02 18.60 -11.20
C GLU A 526 19.59 18.00 -11.33
N GLY A 527 18.72 18.62 -12.13
CA GLY A 527 17.36 18.17 -12.39
C GLY A 527 16.35 18.58 -11.31
N GLU A 528 16.62 19.66 -10.57
CA GLU A 528 15.65 20.25 -9.66
C GLU A 528 14.74 21.22 -10.41
N LEU A 529 13.43 21.17 -10.08
CA LEU A 529 12.43 22.10 -10.58
C LEU A 529 12.12 23.15 -9.52
N THR A 530 12.18 24.43 -9.89
CA THR A 530 11.86 25.55 -9.00
C THR A 530 10.89 26.51 -9.67
N GLU A 531 9.81 26.88 -8.97
CA GLU A 531 8.91 27.92 -9.43
C GLU A 531 9.58 29.30 -9.24
N HIS A 532 9.80 30.02 -10.35
CA HIS A 532 10.40 31.36 -10.32
C HIS A 532 9.35 32.46 -10.24
N ARG A 533 8.27 32.33 -11.03
CA ARG A 533 7.30 33.42 -11.19
C ARG A 533 5.98 32.88 -11.73
N ARG A 534 4.88 33.53 -11.35
CA ARG A 534 3.57 33.40 -12.01
C ARG A 534 3.18 34.70 -12.69
N ALA A 535 2.54 34.60 -13.83
CA ALA A 535 1.99 35.73 -14.56
C ALA A 535 0.56 35.38 -15.01
N PRO A 536 -0.39 36.34 -14.95
CA PRO A 536 -1.75 36.09 -15.40
C PRO A 536 -1.78 35.78 -16.87
N PHE A 537 -2.62 34.83 -17.27
CA PHE A 537 -2.86 34.43 -18.64
C PHE A 537 -4.36 34.55 -18.94
N SER A 538 -4.72 35.18 -20.04
CA SER A 538 -6.10 35.27 -20.51
C SER A 538 -6.20 34.69 -21.92
N GLY A 539 -6.79 33.49 -22.06
CA GLY A 539 -7.03 32.85 -23.35
C GLY A 539 -7.49 31.40 -23.19
N ASP A 540 -8.41 30.98 -24.07
CA ASP A 540 -8.99 29.63 -24.01
C ASP A 540 -8.07 28.53 -24.59
N SER A 541 -7.11 28.90 -25.42
CA SER A 541 -6.18 27.97 -26.07
C SER A 541 -4.75 28.51 -25.99
N PRO A 542 -4.01 28.12 -24.97
CA PRO A 542 -2.64 28.55 -24.82
C PRO A 542 -1.75 27.90 -25.88
N ASN A 543 -1.02 28.74 -26.64
CA ASN A 543 0.13 28.32 -27.41
C ASN A 543 1.31 29.16 -26.95
N ILE A 544 2.26 28.54 -26.29
CA ILE A 544 3.45 29.21 -25.77
C ILE A 544 4.65 28.77 -26.58
N ALA A 545 5.48 29.72 -26.92
CA ALA A 545 6.79 29.48 -27.50
C ALA A 545 7.86 30.16 -26.64
N ILE A 546 8.92 29.44 -26.36
CA ILE A 546 10.10 29.96 -25.68
C ILE A 546 11.23 30.11 -26.69
N ALA A 547 11.99 31.21 -26.58
CA ALA A 547 13.23 31.35 -27.31
C ALA A 547 14.21 30.22 -26.93
N PRO A 548 15.07 29.75 -27.86
CA PRO A 548 15.99 28.67 -27.60
C PRO A 548 16.90 28.88 -26.36
N ASP A 549 17.23 30.12 -26.07
CA ASP A 549 18.06 30.56 -24.94
C ASP A 549 17.26 30.96 -23.69
N GLY A 550 15.97 30.65 -23.63
CA GLY A 550 15.09 31.00 -22.51
C GLY A 550 14.81 32.52 -22.33
N SER A 551 15.42 33.40 -23.15
CA SER A 551 15.39 34.85 -22.92
C SER A 551 14.04 35.51 -23.19
N GLN A 552 13.18 34.90 -23.99
CA GLN A 552 11.86 35.42 -24.36
C GLN A 552 10.81 34.33 -24.39
N VAL A 553 9.63 34.66 -23.87
CA VAL A 553 8.43 33.83 -23.98
C VAL A 553 7.38 34.60 -24.79
N ARG A 554 6.87 33.97 -25.82
CA ARG A 554 5.76 34.51 -26.63
C ARG A 554 4.52 33.67 -26.40
N VAL A 555 3.42 34.38 -26.22
CA VAL A 555 2.11 33.77 -26.06
C VAL A 555 1.29 34.14 -27.27
N ILE A 556 0.75 33.15 -27.95
CA ILE A 556 -0.19 33.33 -29.08
C ILE A 556 -1.55 32.90 -28.54
N GLY A 557 -2.39 33.86 -28.13
CA GLY A 557 -3.78 33.65 -27.75
C GLY A 557 -4.69 34.17 -28.85
N GLN A 558 -5.79 33.51 -29.15
CA GLN A 558 -6.91 34.14 -29.83
C GLN A 558 -7.60 35.04 -28.81
N ALA A 559 -7.70 36.34 -29.15
CA ALA A 559 -8.42 37.33 -28.35
C ALA A 559 -9.94 37.11 -28.41
#